data_40f80ca70502880df712820beb0d241d
#
_entry.id   40f80ca70502880df712820beb0d241d
#
_cell.length_a   1.000
_cell.length_b   1.000
_cell.length_c   1.000
_cell.angle_alpha   90.00
_cell.angle_beta   90.00
_cell.angle_gamma   90.00
#
_symmetry.space_group_name_H-M   'P 1'
#
loop_
_entity.id
_entity.type
_entity.pdbx_description
1 polymer ?
#
loop_
_entity_poly.entity_id
_entity_poly.type
_entity_poly.pdbx_seq_one_letter_code
_entity_poly.pdbx_strand_id
1 'polypeptide(L)'
;HYTGLLAGVEITIYKNVPVRAGMAGGSADAAGVLVGLNVLYGAKLSMSELCALGAKIGADVPFALMGGTCRVQGVGDVMKALPPCPDCWFTVVMPDYGVSTPEAFAAYDKVGSSTHPDCEAQEKAIRAEDLAGVCAAAGNALEECSGARDNEAIKTALKENGAVTA
;
A
#
# COMPACT_ATOMS: atom_id res chain seq x y z
N HIS A 1 7.05 -3.54 25.89
CA HIS A 1 6.64 -2.78 27.09
C HIS A 1 5.14 -2.44 27.13
N TYR A 2 4.42 -2.48 25.99
CA TYR A 2 3.00 -2.09 25.94
C TYR A 2 2.08 -3.03 26.74
N THR A 3 2.40 -4.31 26.74
CA THR A 3 1.64 -5.33 27.48
C THR A 3 2.20 -5.65 28.86
N GLY A 4 3.33 -5.07 29.24
CA GLY A 4 4.06 -5.42 30.47
C GLY A 4 4.73 -6.79 30.44
N LEU A 5 4.68 -7.51 29.33
CA LEU A 5 5.30 -8.82 29.17
C LEU A 5 6.81 -8.65 28.95
N LEU A 6 7.60 -9.29 29.80
CA LEU A 6 9.06 -9.40 29.67
C LEU A 6 9.38 -10.74 28.98
N ALA A 7 9.17 -10.79 27.68
CA ALA A 7 9.49 -11.98 26.89
C ALA A 7 10.32 -11.59 25.68
N GLY A 8 11.32 -12.41 25.39
CA GLY A 8 12.10 -12.31 24.14
C GLY A 8 11.37 -13.03 23.01
N VAL A 9 11.60 -12.59 21.79
CA VAL A 9 11.11 -13.23 20.57
C VAL A 9 12.19 -13.23 19.53
N GLU A 10 12.30 -14.31 18.79
CA GLU A 10 13.11 -14.41 17.58
C GLU A 10 12.15 -14.31 16.38
N ILE A 11 12.46 -13.41 15.45
CA ILE A 11 11.64 -13.18 14.26
C ILE A 11 12.51 -13.44 13.04
N THR A 12 12.07 -14.38 12.20
CA THR A 12 12.70 -14.65 10.90
C THR A 12 11.75 -14.23 9.79
N ILE A 13 12.22 -13.39 8.86
CA ILE A 13 11.44 -12.91 7.73
C ILE A 13 12.01 -13.49 6.44
N TYR A 14 11.19 -14.25 5.72
CA TYR A 14 11.48 -14.72 4.36
C TYR A 14 10.88 -13.73 3.37
N LYS A 15 11.71 -12.83 2.85
CA LYS A 15 11.28 -11.69 2.05
C LYS A 15 11.08 -12.08 0.59
N ASN A 16 9.82 -12.38 0.20
CA ASN A 16 9.46 -12.70 -1.18
C ASN A 16 8.88 -11.49 -1.95
N VAL A 17 8.35 -10.50 -1.24
CA VAL A 17 7.92 -9.23 -1.86
C VAL A 17 9.15 -8.35 -2.10
N PRO A 18 9.32 -7.81 -3.31
CA PRO A 18 10.47 -6.97 -3.62
C PRO A 18 10.60 -5.77 -2.67
N VAL A 19 11.84 -5.47 -2.29
CA VAL A 19 12.15 -4.32 -1.43
C VAL A 19 12.22 -3.04 -2.27
N ARG A 20 11.71 -1.92 -1.75
CA ARG A 20 11.67 -0.62 -2.44
C ARG A 20 10.84 -0.62 -3.75
N ALA A 21 9.85 -1.50 -3.81
CA ALA A 21 8.97 -1.66 -4.97
C ALA A 21 7.62 -0.93 -4.82
N GLY A 22 7.43 -0.10 -3.79
CA GLY A 22 6.14 0.55 -3.54
C GLY A 22 5.00 -0.40 -3.13
N MET A 23 5.31 -1.66 -2.78
CA MET A 23 4.33 -2.70 -2.47
C MET A 23 4.02 -2.85 -0.98
N ALA A 24 4.37 -1.89 -0.15
CA ALA A 24 4.17 -1.89 1.31
C ALA A 24 4.62 -3.19 2.03
N GLY A 25 5.57 -3.95 1.46
CA GLY A 25 6.01 -5.24 2.00
C GLY A 25 6.56 -5.16 3.42
N GLY A 26 7.27 -4.08 3.78
CA GLY A 26 7.75 -3.86 5.15
C GLY A 26 6.59 -3.62 6.14
N SER A 27 5.55 -2.93 5.70
CA SER A 27 4.36 -2.68 6.51
C SER A 27 3.54 -3.96 6.71
N ALA A 28 3.48 -4.83 5.70
CA ALA A 28 2.86 -6.15 5.81
C ALA A 28 3.64 -7.05 6.80
N ASP A 29 4.98 -7.04 6.76
CA ASP A 29 5.82 -7.76 7.72
C ASP A 29 5.54 -7.27 9.16
N ALA A 30 5.51 -5.95 9.37
CA ALA A 30 5.24 -5.36 10.67
C ALA A 30 3.83 -5.72 11.19
N ALA A 31 2.82 -5.68 10.31
CA ALA A 31 1.46 -6.09 10.65
C ALA A 31 1.41 -7.57 11.06
N GLY A 32 2.06 -8.45 10.30
CA GLY A 32 2.17 -9.87 10.62
C GLY A 32 2.83 -10.11 11.98
N VAL A 33 3.90 -9.39 12.31
CA VAL A 33 4.57 -9.45 13.61
C VAL A 33 3.63 -8.98 14.73
N LEU A 34 2.93 -7.86 14.56
CA LEU A 34 1.99 -7.36 15.57
C LEU A 34 0.87 -8.36 15.87
N VAL A 35 0.26 -8.94 14.84
CA VAL A 35 -0.77 -9.96 14.99
C VAL A 35 -0.19 -11.22 15.63
N GLY A 36 0.96 -11.70 15.15
CA GLY A 36 1.63 -12.88 15.68
C GLY A 36 1.97 -12.75 17.16
N LEU A 37 2.51 -11.61 17.59
CA LEU A 37 2.82 -11.34 19.00
C LEU A 37 1.55 -11.23 19.85
N ASN A 38 0.49 -10.60 19.31
CA ASN A 38 -0.78 -10.50 20.00
C ASN A 38 -1.38 -11.90 20.31
N VAL A 39 -1.28 -12.80 19.34
CA VAL A 39 -1.74 -14.19 19.50
C VAL A 39 -0.81 -14.98 20.40
N LEU A 40 0.50 -14.96 20.14
CA LEU A 40 1.52 -15.75 20.83
C LEU A 40 1.54 -15.49 22.33
N TYR A 41 1.43 -14.23 22.72
CA TYR A 41 1.46 -13.83 24.13
C TYR A 41 0.08 -13.63 24.75
N GLY A 42 -1.00 -13.90 24.02
CA GLY A 42 -2.36 -13.72 24.51
C GLY A 42 -2.64 -12.30 24.98
N ALA A 43 -2.06 -11.29 24.31
CA ALA A 43 -2.15 -9.90 24.72
C ALA A 43 -3.57 -9.32 24.59
N LYS A 44 -4.42 -9.98 23.79
CA LYS A 44 -5.86 -9.66 23.59
C LYS A 44 -6.10 -8.20 23.13
N LEU A 45 -5.14 -7.62 22.42
CA LEU A 45 -5.32 -6.30 21.82
C LEU A 45 -6.39 -6.37 20.73
N SER A 46 -7.28 -5.41 20.75
CA SER A 46 -8.26 -5.19 19.69
C SER A 46 -7.59 -4.73 18.38
N MET A 47 -8.29 -4.85 17.27
CA MET A 47 -7.80 -4.34 15.98
C MET A 47 -7.49 -2.84 16.05
N SER A 48 -8.29 -2.05 16.75
CA SER A 48 -8.05 -0.62 16.94
C SER A 48 -6.73 -0.35 17.68
N GLU A 49 -6.42 -1.12 18.71
CA GLU A 49 -5.16 -0.99 19.45
C GLU A 49 -3.97 -1.44 18.62
N LEU A 50 -4.11 -2.52 17.83
CA LEU A 50 -3.09 -2.95 16.90
C LEU A 50 -2.83 -1.88 15.83
N CYS A 51 -3.87 -1.27 15.26
CA CYS A 51 -3.73 -0.18 14.30
C CYS A 51 -3.04 1.05 14.93
N ALA A 52 -3.39 1.39 16.18
CA ALA A 52 -2.74 2.48 16.90
C ALA A 52 -1.25 2.22 17.19
N LEU A 53 -0.87 0.96 17.42
CA LEU A 53 0.54 0.54 17.51
C LEU A 53 1.20 0.57 16.13
N GLY A 54 0.53 0.03 15.11
CA GLY A 54 1.00 -0.02 13.74
C GLY A 54 1.31 1.36 13.17
N ALA A 55 0.46 2.36 13.43
CA ALA A 55 0.66 3.73 13.00
C ALA A 55 1.97 4.36 13.54
N LYS A 56 2.48 3.88 14.69
CA LYS A 56 3.77 4.33 15.23
C LYS A 56 4.97 3.67 14.53
N ILE A 57 4.75 2.60 13.80
CA ILE A 57 5.78 1.86 13.05
C ILE A 57 5.86 2.39 11.61
N GLY A 58 4.71 2.59 10.98
CA GLY A 58 4.64 3.11 9.62
C GLY A 58 3.21 3.40 9.18
N ALA A 59 3.06 4.33 8.25
CA ALA A 59 1.78 4.82 7.75
C ALA A 59 0.88 3.72 7.14
N ASP A 60 1.49 2.74 6.47
CA ASP A 60 0.74 1.67 5.78
C ASP A 60 0.44 0.47 6.70
N VAL A 61 1.02 0.41 7.92
CA VAL A 61 0.83 -0.73 8.83
C VAL A 61 -0.62 -0.89 9.27
N PRO A 62 -1.38 0.19 9.60
CA PRO A 62 -2.79 0.06 9.94
C PRO A 62 -3.62 -0.56 8.79
N PHE A 63 -3.37 -0.16 7.54
CA PHE A 63 -4.04 -0.76 6.40
C PHE A 63 -3.67 -2.25 6.23
N ALA A 64 -2.38 -2.58 6.37
CA ALA A 64 -1.93 -3.97 6.31
C ALA A 64 -2.54 -4.87 7.41
N LEU A 65 -2.88 -4.31 8.58
CA LEU A 65 -3.62 -4.99 9.64
C LEU A 65 -5.09 -5.22 9.28
N MET A 66 -5.74 -4.21 8.71
CA MET A 66 -7.16 -4.29 8.35
C MET A 66 -7.41 -5.12 7.10
N GLY A 67 -6.55 -5.01 6.11
CA GLY A 67 -6.71 -5.67 4.81
C GLY A 67 -7.93 -5.17 4.01
N GLY A 68 -8.27 -5.92 2.95
CA GLY A 68 -9.41 -5.62 2.09
C GLY A 68 -9.20 -4.38 1.21
N THR A 69 -10.29 -3.67 0.90
CA THR A 69 -10.27 -2.45 0.12
C THR A 69 -10.62 -1.26 1.00
N CYS A 70 -9.76 -0.25 1.03
CA CYS A 70 -9.95 0.95 1.86
C CYS A 70 -9.60 2.22 1.09
N ARG A 71 -10.34 3.29 1.34
CA ARG A 71 -9.85 4.64 1.08
C ARG A 71 -9.02 5.09 2.28
N VAL A 72 -7.77 5.42 2.03
CA VAL A 72 -6.82 5.88 3.06
C VAL A 72 -6.52 7.35 2.82
N GLN A 73 -6.56 8.17 3.87
CA GLN A 73 -6.35 9.62 3.82
C GLN A 73 -5.44 10.07 4.98
N GLY A 74 -5.11 11.36 5.00
CA GLY A 74 -4.20 11.91 5.99
C GLY A 74 -2.79 11.36 5.79
N VAL A 75 -2.14 10.97 6.88
CA VAL A 75 -0.83 10.31 6.88
C VAL A 75 -0.96 8.78 6.95
N GLY A 76 -2.08 8.21 6.48
CA GLY A 76 -2.38 6.78 6.59
C GLY A 76 -3.28 6.43 7.78
N ASP A 77 -3.76 7.42 8.50
CA ASP A 77 -4.49 7.29 9.77
C ASP A 77 -6.02 7.35 9.63
N VAL A 78 -6.51 7.92 8.53
CA VAL A 78 -7.95 7.99 8.25
C VAL A 78 -8.31 6.92 7.22
N MET A 79 -8.92 5.84 7.69
CA MET A 79 -9.29 4.70 6.85
C MET A 79 -10.80 4.54 6.77
N LYS A 80 -11.31 4.42 5.53
CA LYS A 80 -12.70 4.13 5.23
C LYS A 80 -12.77 2.82 4.45
N ALA A 81 -13.33 1.79 5.08
CA ALA A 81 -13.53 0.51 4.41
C ALA A 81 -14.50 0.66 3.22
N LEU A 82 -14.17 -0.02 2.13
CA LEU A 82 -14.96 -0.10 0.91
C LEU A 82 -15.40 -1.55 0.69
N PRO A 83 -16.38 -1.80 -0.19
CA PRO A 83 -16.64 -3.14 -0.68
C PRO A 83 -15.38 -3.73 -1.34
N PRO A 84 -15.28 -5.05 -1.47
CA PRO A 84 -14.18 -5.67 -2.20
C PRO A 84 -14.03 -5.05 -3.59
N CYS A 85 -12.77 -4.84 -4.02
CA CYS A 85 -12.51 -4.47 -5.40
C CYS A 85 -12.97 -5.60 -6.33
N PRO A 86 -13.52 -5.32 -7.52
CA PRO A 86 -13.86 -6.35 -8.49
C PRO A 86 -12.66 -7.27 -8.77
N ASP A 87 -12.93 -8.54 -9.00
CA ASP A 87 -11.89 -9.54 -9.29
C ASP A 87 -11.09 -9.14 -10.53
N CYS A 88 -9.78 -9.11 -10.38
CA CYS A 88 -8.86 -8.76 -11.45
C CYS A 88 -7.49 -9.41 -11.27
N TRP A 89 -6.70 -9.41 -12.33
CA TRP A 89 -5.31 -9.84 -12.30
C TRP A 89 -4.38 -8.63 -12.29
N PHE A 90 -3.32 -8.73 -11.48
CA PHE A 90 -2.25 -7.75 -11.44
C PHE A 90 -0.99 -8.35 -12.05
N THR A 91 -0.43 -7.68 -13.07
CA THR A 91 0.92 -7.96 -13.54
C THR A 91 1.87 -6.95 -12.92
N VAL A 92 2.84 -7.43 -12.16
CA VAL A 92 3.84 -6.59 -11.50
C VAL A 92 5.14 -6.66 -12.29
N VAL A 93 5.61 -5.50 -12.75
CA VAL A 93 6.91 -5.36 -13.40
C VAL A 93 7.77 -4.47 -12.50
N MET A 94 8.93 -4.99 -12.11
CA MET A 94 9.88 -4.24 -11.30
C MET A 94 11.21 -4.15 -12.06
N PRO A 95 11.69 -2.93 -12.36
CA PRO A 95 13.05 -2.72 -12.85
C PRO A 95 14.09 -3.18 -11.83
N ASP A 96 15.35 -3.26 -12.23
CA ASP A 96 16.49 -3.64 -11.38
C ASP A 96 16.92 -2.55 -10.39
N TYR A 97 16.19 -1.45 -10.35
CA TYR A 97 16.36 -0.37 -9.38
C TYR A 97 15.08 -0.12 -8.58
N GLY A 98 15.23 0.42 -7.38
CA GLY A 98 14.11 0.82 -6.53
C GLY A 98 13.95 2.34 -6.47
N VAL A 99 12.73 2.79 -6.10
CA VAL A 99 12.42 4.20 -5.85
C VAL A 99 12.50 4.49 -4.36
N SER A 100 13.16 5.58 -4.01
CA SER A 100 13.21 6.08 -2.62
C SER A 100 11.93 6.86 -2.32
N THR A 101 11.05 6.30 -1.48
CA THR A 101 9.81 6.97 -1.07
C THR A 101 10.04 8.38 -0.49
N PRO A 102 11.00 8.60 0.44
CA PRO A 102 11.26 9.94 0.96
C PRO A 102 11.69 10.93 -0.12
N GLU A 103 12.50 10.50 -1.09
CA GLU A 103 12.96 11.35 -2.18
C GLU A 103 11.82 11.69 -3.15
N ALA A 104 10.94 10.74 -3.46
CA ALA A 104 9.77 10.96 -4.31
C ALA A 104 8.80 11.98 -3.66
N PHE A 105 8.51 11.86 -2.36
CA PHE A 105 7.70 12.84 -1.64
C PHE A 105 8.38 14.21 -1.57
N ALA A 106 9.67 14.27 -1.27
CA ALA A 106 10.42 15.53 -1.25
C ALA A 106 10.46 16.22 -2.64
N ALA A 107 10.49 15.45 -3.71
CA ALA A 107 10.37 15.99 -5.07
C ALA A 107 8.96 16.49 -5.35
N TYR A 108 7.94 15.74 -4.95
CA TYR A 108 6.55 16.15 -5.07
C TYR A 108 6.26 17.47 -4.33
N ASP A 109 6.76 17.63 -3.10
CA ASP A 109 6.60 18.84 -2.31
C ASP A 109 7.22 20.08 -2.97
N LYS A 110 8.26 19.88 -3.80
CA LYS A 110 8.95 20.99 -4.53
C LYS A 110 8.30 21.34 -5.86
N VAL A 111 7.85 20.34 -6.61
CA VAL A 111 7.45 20.51 -8.01
C VAL A 111 5.94 20.32 -8.19
N GLY A 112 5.30 19.54 -7.32
CA GLY A 112 3.93 19.06 -7.48
C GLY A 112 3.83 17.98 -8.54
N SER A 113 2.60 17.66 -8.95
CA SER A 113 2.30 16.76 -10.06
C SER A 113 1.15 17.34 -10.88
N SER A 114 1.17 17.11 -12.18
CA SER A 114 0.04 17.41 -13.06
C SER A 114 -1.06 16.34 -12.97
N THR A 115 -0.71 15.16 -12.46
CA THR A 115 -1.62 14.01 -12.33
C THR A 115 -2.29 14.01 -10.96
N HIS A 116 -3.62 14.14 -10.98
CA HIS A 116 -4.46 14.06 -9.78
C HIS A 116 -5.53 12.99 -9.98
N PRO A 117 -5.26 11.73 -9.52
CA PRO A 117 -6.23 10.65 -9.62
C PRO A 117 -7.55 10.99 -8.96
N ASP A 118 -8.67 10.67 -9.62
CA ASP A 118 -10.02 10.90 -9.08
C ASP A 118 -10.41 9.74 -8.15
N CYS A 119 -10.01 9.87 -6.88
CA CYS A 119 -10.31 8.88 -5.86
C CYS A 119 -11.83 8.71 -5.61
N GLU A 120 -12.66 9.72 -5.89
CA GLU A 120 -14.10 9.62 -5.69
C GLU A 120 -14.75 8.83 -6.83
N ALA A 121 -14.32 9.07 -8.07
CA ALA A 121 -14.71 8.25 -9.21
C ALA A 121 -14.30 6.79 -9.01
N GLN A 122 -13.10 6.53 -8.52
CA GLN A 122 -12.62 5.18 -8.24
C GLN A 122 -13.44 4.50 -7.12
N GLU A 123 -13.73 5.18 -6.01
CA GLU A 123 -14.60 4.66 -4.95
C GLU A 123 -16.00 4.33 -5.48
N LYS A 124 -16.57 5.20 -6.33
CA LYS A 124 -17.87 4.97 -6.95
C LYS A 124 -17.85 3.73 -7.86
N ALA A 125 -16.82 3.57 -8.67
CA ALA A 125 -16.66 2.40 -9.53
C ALA A 125 -16.51 1.10 -8.73
N ILE A 126 -15.74 1.10 -7.63
CA ILE A 126 -15.64 -0.05 -6.72
C ILE A 126 -17.01 -0.44 -6.17
N ARG A 127 -17.80 0.54 -5.71
CA ARG A 127 -19.15 0.30 -5.19
C ARG A 127 -20.14 -0.19 -6.23
N ALA A 128 -19.89 0.12 -7.50
CA ALA A 128 -20.69 -0.33 -8.63
C ALA A 128 -20.19 -1.66 -9.23
N GLU A 129 -19.16 -2.26 -8.66
CA GLU A 129 -18.47 -3.44 -9.20
C GLU A 129 -17.98 -3.25 -10.65
N ASP A 130 -17.67 -2.00 -11.03
CA ASP A 130 -17.25 -1.59 -12.37
C ASP A 130 -15.72 -1.59 -12.46
N LEU A 131 -15.13 -2.70 -12.88
CA LEU A 131 -13.68 -2.81 -13.07
C LEU A 131 -13.13 -1.81 -14.09
N ALA A 132 -13.87 -1.54 -15.16
CA ALA A 132 -13.41 -0.59 -16.17
C ALA A 132 -13.33 0.84 -15.59
N GLY A 133 -14.33 1.24 -14.80
CA GLY A 133 -14.32 2.51 -14.07
C GLY A 133 -13.20 2.58 -13.03
N VAL A 134 -12.92 1.48 -12.31
CA VAL A 134 -11.78 1.43 -11.37
C VAL A 134 -10.47 1.65 -12.11
N CYS A 135 -10.27 0.98 -13.24
CA CYS A 135 -9.08 1.13 -14.08
C CYS A 135 -8.95 2.53 -14.67
N ALA A 136 -10.06 3.12 -15.14
CA ALA A 136 -10.06 4.46 -15.74
C ALA A 136 -9.71 5.57 -14.73
N ALA A 137 -10.08 5.39 -13.46
CA ALA A 137 -9.79 6.34 -12.39
C ALA A 137 -8.44 6.07 -11.69
N ALA A 138 -7.72 5.00 -12.06
CA ALA A 138 -6.43 4.68 -11.47
C ALA A 138 -5.35 5.68 -11.93
N GLY A 139 -4.45 6.02 -11.01
CA GLY A 139 -3.31 6.89 -11.31
C GLY A 139 -2.42 7.07 -10.09
N ASN A 140 -1.26 7.67 -10.30
CA ASN A 140 -0.28 7.89 -9.24
C ASN A 140 0.34 9.29 -9.36
N ALA A 141 -0.02 10.20 -8.46
CA ALA A 141 0.51 11.56 -8.43
C ALA A 141 2.04 11.63 -8.19
N LEU A 142 2.63 10.61 -7.57
CA LEU A 142 4.08 10.54 -7.34
C LEU A 142 4.87 10.06 -8.55
N GLU A 143 4.21 9.56 -9.60
CA GLU A 143 4.89 8.96 -10.74
C GLU A 143 5.86 9.94 -11.42
N GLU A 144 5.39 11.17 -11.68
CA GLU A 144 6.19 12.23 -12.32
C GLU A 144 7.41 12.65 -11.49
N CYS A 145 7.34 12.46 -10.15
CA CYS A 145 8.38 12.85 -9.20
C CYS A 145 9.24 11.67 -8.74
N SER A 146 8.90 10.44 -9.14
CA SER A 146 9.53 9.21 -8.63
C SER A 146 10.97 9.02 -9.10
N GLY A 147 11.38 9.65 -10.20
CA GLY A 147 12.65 9.42 -10.86
C GLY A 147 12.75 8.06 -11.57
N ALA A 148 11.65 7.33 -11.67
CA ALA A 148 11.59 6.05 -12.37
C ALA A 148 11.65 6.27 -13.89
N ARG A 149 12.78 5.89 -14.49
CA ARG A 149 13.11 6.21 -15.89
C ARG A 149 12.33 5.39 -16.91
N ASP A 150 11.92 4.18 -16.54
CA ASP A 150 11.38 3.19 -17.49
C ASP A 150 9.85 3.06 -17.41
N ASN A 151 9.18 3.84 -16.54
CA ASN A 151 7.74 3.73 -16.32
C ASN A 151 6.92 3.82 -17.60
N GLU A 152 7.18 4.81 -18.45
CA GLU A 152 6.43 5.00 -19.69
C GLU A 152 6.63 3.84 -20.68
N ALA A 153 7.86 3.32 -20.78
CA ALA A 153 8.14 2.18 -21.64
C ALA A 153 7.47 0.90 -21.10
N ILE A 154 7.50 0.69 -19.80
CA ILE A 154 6.84 -0.46 -19.14
C ILE A 154 5.32 -0.37 -19.32
N LYS A 155 4.72 0.78 -19.06
CA LYS A 155 3.27 1.01 -19.21
C LYS A 155 2.83 0.79 -20.65
N THR A 156 3.59 1.30 -21.62
CA THR A 156 3.32 1.10 -23.04
C THR A 156 3.36 -0.40 -23.38
N ALA A 157 4.42 -1.10 -22.99
CA ALA A 157 4.54 -2.53 -23.24
C ALA A 157 3.42 -3.34 -22.59
N LEU A 158 3.01 -3.01 -21.37
CA LEU A 158 1.89 -3.67 -20.69
C LEU A 158 0.58 -3.46 -21.45
N LYS A 159 0.29 -2.24 -21.90
CA LYS A 159 -0.92 -1.91 -22.68
C LYS A 159 -0.93 -2.60 -24.04
N GLU A 160 0.18 -2.62 -24.75
CA GLU A 160 0.33 -3.33 -26.02
C GLU A 160 0.12 -4.84 -25.90
N ASN A 161 0.35 -5.39 -24.70
CA ASN A 161 0.13 -6.81 -24.38
C ASN A 161 -1.19 -7.07 -23.62
N GLY A 162 -2.13 -6.15 -23.66
CA GLY A 162 -3.51 -6.36 -23.23
C GLY A 162 -3.84 -5.93 -21.79
N ALA A 163 -2.96 -5.19 -21.10
CA ALA A 163 -3.33 -4.60 -19.82
C ALA A 163 -4.41 -3.53 -20.02
N VAL A 164 -5.46 -3.60 -19.21
CA VAL A 164 -6.58 -2.62 -19.27
C VAL A 164 -6.11 -1.24 -18.80
N THR A 165 -5.23 -1.22 -17.78
CA THR A 165 -4.55 -0.01 -17.30
C THR A 165 -3.13 -0.35 -16.86
N ALA A 166 -2.26 0.64 -16.87
CA ALA A 166 -0.90 0.54 -16.36
C ALA A 166 -0.38 1.93 -15.97
#